data_705c882bd2b21dcbf04f31cbff9cb2dc
#
_entry.id   705c882bd2b21dcbf04f31cbff9cb2dc
#
_cell.length_a   1.000
_cell.length_b   1.000
_cell.length_c   1.000
_cell.angle_alpha   90.00
_cell.angle_beta   90.00
_cell.angle_gamma   90.00
#
_symmetry.space_group_name_H-M   'P 1'
#
loop_
_entity.id
_entity.type
_entity.pdbx_description
1 polymer ?
#
loop_
_entity_poly.entity_id
_entity_poly.type
_entity_poly.pdbx_seq_one_letter_code
_entity_poly.pdbx_strand_id
1 'polypeptide(L)'
;MTAGGGVQHSEMFPLVNRDRANTLELFQVWLNLPAQNKMVEPHFSMFWASDIPQKAFVDEAGNKTTVDVIAGVLEETQALQPPPDSWAGNPDNHVAIWTIVMSAGARWQLPKAAAGLNRTLYLYQGSSLNVDGVDIAPMHSIELQSDADAVLQNANEECRLLLLQGRPINQPVEQYGPFVMNTRNEIMQAMKDYQETEFGGWPWPNRDQVHTGKRRFARHADGKIEEAE
;
A
#
# COMPACT_ATOMS: atom_id res chain seq x y z
N MET A 1 -1.75 8.52 2.67
CA MET A 1 -1.28 9.91 2.82
C MET A 1 -0.83 10.44 1.47
N THR A 2 -1.21 11.65 1.09
CA THR A 2 -0.60 12.43 0.00
C THR A 2 0.38 13.40 0.64
N ALA A 3 1.68 13.24 0.40
CA ALA A 3 2.71 14.08 1.02
C ALA A 3 2.74 15.51 0.43
N GLY A 4 2.44 15.65 -0.88
CA GLY A 4 2.39 16.93 -1.55
C GLY A 4 3.61 17.79 -1.30
N GLY A 5 3.41 19.06 -0.93
CA GLY A 5 4.47 20.00 -0.59
C GLY A 5 5.30 19.66 0.65
N GLY A 6 4.97 18.59 1.33
CA GLY A 6 5.70 18.07 2.49
C GLY A 6 4.87 18.05 3.77
N VAL A 7 5.07 17.03 4.58
CA VAL A 7 4.42 16.86 5.89
C VAL A 7 5.29 16.00 6.80
N GLN A 8 5.31 16.33 8.09
CA GLN A 8 5.90 15.45 9.11
C GLN A 8 4.82 14.52 9.68
N HIS A 9 5.16 13.26 9.83
CA HIS A 9 4.27 12.29 10.48
C HIS A 9 5.07 11.31 11.35
N SER A 10 4.38 10.62 12.23
CA SER A 10 4.92 9.55 13.06
C SER A 10 3.94 8.39 13.10
N GLU A 11 4.48 7.18 13.11
CA GLU A 11 3.72 5.95 13.23
C GLU A 11 4.15 5.21 14.49
N MET A 12 3.19 4.65 15.22
CA MET A 12 3.46 3.91 16.46
C MET A 12 2.80 2.54 16.39
N PHE A 13 3.56 1.53 16.79
CA PHE A 13 3.14 0.13 16.83
C PHE A 13 3.19 -0.39 18.27
N PRO A 14 2.20 -0.05 19.12
CA PRO A 14 2.21 -0.46 20.52
C PRO A 14 2.11 -1.98 20.65
N LEU A 15 2.91 -2.55 21.55
CA LEU A 15 2.89 -3.98 21.82
C LEU A 15 1.55 -4.40 22.44
N VAL A 16 0.84 -5.31 21.81
CA VAL A 16 -0.44 -5.86 22.28
C VAL A 16 -0.21 -6.83 23.43
N ASN A 17 0.81 -7.68 23.30
CA ASN A 17 1.21 -8.66 24.31
C ASN A 17 2.46 -8.18 25.04
N ARG A 18 2.50 -8.38 26.37
CA ARG A 18 3.67 -8.07 27.21
C ARG A 18 4.49 -9.29 27.59
N ASP A 19 3.88 -10.46 27.51
CA ASP A 19 4.39 -11.76 27.98
C ASP A 19 4.76 -12.73 26.86
N ARG A 20 4.52 -12.34 25.61
CA ARG A 20 4.81 -13.14 24.40
C ARG A 20 5.16 -12.25 23.22
N ALA A 21 5.67 -12.85 22.17
CA ALA A 21 6.00 -12.16 20.92
C ALA A 21 4.77 -11.45 20.31
N ASN A 22 5.03 -10.29 19.70
CA ASN A 22 4.06 -9.56 18.89
C ASN A 22 4.47 -9.69 17.44
N THR A 23 3.54 -10.17 16.60
CA THR A 23 3.74 -10.21 15.15
C THR A 23 3.55 -8.80 14.61
N LEU A 24 4.48 -8.35 13.79
CA LEU A 24 4.38 -7.14 12.99
C LEU A 24 4.57 -7.51 11.52
N GLU A 25 3.60 -7.13 10.68
CA GLU A 25 3.70 -7.16 9.23
C GLU A 25 3.44 -5.76 8.72
N LEU A 26 4.36 -5.21 7.95
CA LEU A 26 4.31 -3.84 7.45
C LEU A 26 4.80 -3.78 6.01
N PHE A 27 4.04 -3.13 5.15
CA PHE A 27 4.47 -2.70 3.82
C PHE A 27 4.43 -1.18 3.75
N GLN A 28 5.57 -0.55 3.49
CA GLN A 28 5.63 0.88 3.20
C GLN A 28 5.64 1.06 1.67
N VAL A 29 4.49 1.42 1.12
CA VAL A 29 4.31 1.61 -0.32
C VAL A 29 4.36 3.10 -0.65
N TRP A 30 5.27 3.48 -1.54
CA TRP A 30 5.37 4.84 -2.05
C TRP A 30 4.77 4.90 -3.45
N LEU A 31 3.56 5.46 -3.53
CA LEU A 31 2.90 5.74 -4.80
C LEU A 31 3.26 7.17 -5.22
N ASN A 32 4.04 7.29 -6.30
CA ASN A 32 4.54 8.58 -6.77
C ASN A 32 3.41 9.49 -7.26
N LEU A 33 3.66 10.81 -7.21
CA LEU A 33 2.78 11.84 -7.77
C LEU A 33 3.35 12.39 -9.08
N PRO A 34 2.52 12.75 -10.05
CA PRO A 34 2.96 13.49 -11.24
C PRO A 34 3.45 14.89 -10.86
N ALA A 35 4.27 15.51 -11.72
CA ALA A 35 4.88 16.81 -11.46
C ALA A 35 3.87 17.88 -11.01
N GLN A 36 2.70 17.89 -11.64
CA GLN A 36 1.63 18.86 -11.34
C GLN A 36 1.04 18.71 -9.93
N ASN A 37 1.18 17.53 -9.32
CA ASN A 37 0.64 17.22 -7.98
C ASN A 37 1.75 17.12 -6.92
N LYS A 38 3.02 17.38 -7.27
CA LYS A 38 4.14 17.31 -6.31
C LYS A 38 4.01 18.31 -5.15
N MET A 39 3.40 19.46 -5.41
CA MET A 39 3.32 20.55 -4.44
C MET A 39 1.87 20.82 -3.99
N VAL A 40 0.97 19.84 -4.11
CA VAL A 40 -0.39 19.96 -3.58
C VAL A 40 -0.40 19.99 -2.05
N GLU A 41 -1.50 20.39 -1.47
CA GLU A 41 -1.69 20.39 -0.02
C GLU A 41 -1.56 18.97 0.55
N PRO A 42 -0.78 18.76 1.61
CA PRO A 42 -0.66 17.46 2.27
C PRO A 42 -1.99 16.97 2.80
N HIS A 43 -2.24 15.68 2.67
CA HIS A 43 -3.45 15.05 3.19
C HIS A 43 -3.15 13.69 3.84
N PHE A 44 -3.79 13.45 4.98
CA PHE A 44 -3.70 12.18 5.70
C PHE A 44 -5.11 11.62 5.96
N SER A 45 -5.29 10.34 5.66
CA SER A 45 -6.47 9.57 6.01
C SER A 45 -6.04 8.25 6.64
N MET A 46 -6.70 7.85 7.72
CA MET A 46 -6.51 6.54 8.32
C MET A 46 -7.56 5.57 7.77
N PHE A 47 -7.11 4.41 7.32
CA PHE A 47 -7.95 3.28 6.93
C PHE A 47 -7.75 2.16 7.95
N TRP A 48 -8.79 1.87 8.70
CA TRP A 48 -8.74 0.78 9.66
C TRP A 48 -8.95 -0.56 8.96
N ALA A 49 -8.34 -1.62 9.49
CA ALA A 49 -8.48 -2.95 8.90
C ALA A 49 -9.94 -3.44 8.83
N SER A 50 -10.79 -3.00 9.77
CA SER A 50 -12.24 -3.27 9.77
C SER A 50 -12.97 -2.66 8.59
N ASP A 51 -12.46 -1.56 8.04
CA ASP A 51 -13.11 -0.78 6.99
C ASP A 51 -12.62 -1.17 5.59
N ILE A 52 -11.48 -1.88 5.50
CA ILE A 52 -10.94 -2.34 4.23
C ILE A 52 -11.86 -3.39 3.61
N PRO A 53 -12.41 -3.14 2.41
CA PRO A 53 -13.26 -4.10 1.72
C PRO A 53 -12.52 -5.39 1.39
N GLN A 54 -13.18 -6.51 1.62
CA GLN A 54 -12.62 -7.83 1.39
C GLN A 54 -13.49 -8.62 0.41
N LYS A 55 -12.86 -9.33 -0.53
CA LYS A 55 -13.49 -10.26 -1.45
C LYS A 55 -12.96 -11.66 -1.22
N ALA A 56 -13.85 -12.64 -1.16
CA ALA A 56 -13.50 -14.05 -1.01
C ALA A 56 -13.92 -14.85 -2.24
N PHE A 57 -13.05 -15.75 -2.65
CA PHE A 57 -13.25 -16.71 -3.73
C PHE A 57 -13.10 -18.13 -3.17
N VAL A 58 -13.87 -19.07 -3.71
CA VAL A 58 -13.78 -20.49 -3.37
C VAL A 58 -13.63 -21.26 -4.66
N ASP A 59 -12.61 -22.09 -4.75
CA ASP A 59 -12.38 -22.95 -5.91
C ASP A 59 -13.26 -24.20 -5.90
N GLU A 60 -13.20 -25.00 -6.96
CA GLU A 60 -13.99 -26.24 -7.09
C GLU A 60 -13.68 -27.28 -6.01
N ALA A 61 -12.50 -27.23 -5.41
CA ALA A 61 -12.08 -28.10 -4.32
C ALA A 61 -12.49 -27.58 -2.93
N GLY A 62 -13.09 -26.38 -2.87
CA GLY A 62 -13.51 -25.72 -1.62
C GLY A 62 -12.41 -24.91 -0.93
N ASN A 63 -11.24 -24.75 -1.57
CA ASN A 63 -10.16 -23.92 -1.01
C ASN A 63 -10.44 -22.43 -1.23
N LYS A 64 -9.98 -21.62 -0.27
CA LYS A 64 -10.33 -20.21 -0.20
C LYS A 64 -9.17 -19.30 -0.59
N THR A 65 -9.48 -18.29 -1.41
CA THR A 65 -8.64 -17.12 -1.63
C THR A 65 -9.36 -15.88 -1.13
N THR A 66 -8.69 -15.06 -0.32
CA THR A 66 -9.25 -13.82 0.23
C THR A 66 -8.39 -12.66 -0.21
N VAL A 67 -9.02 -11.58 -0.67
CA VAL A 67 -8.35 -10.38 -1.15
C VAL A 67 -8.86 -9.17 -0.38
N ASP A 68 -7.94 -8.46 0.31
CA ASP A 68 -8.23 -7.15 0.87
C ASP A 68 -7.95 -6.10 -0.20
N VAL A 69 -8.96 -5.30 -0.54
CA VAL A 69 -8.86 -4.28 -1.59
C VAL A 69 -8.51 -2.95 -0.94
N ILE A 70 -7.20 -2.68 -0.79
CA ILE A 70 -6.67 -1.48 -0.14
C ILE A 70 -6.77 -0.27 -1.08
N ALA A 71 -6.51 -0.46 -2.36
CA ALA A 71 -6.71 0.53 -3.40
C ALA A 71 -7.22 -0.13 -4.68
N GLY A 72 -8.00 0.61 -5.47
CA GLY A 72 -8.56 0.16 -6.74
C GLY A 72 -9.86 -0.61 -6.59
N VAL A 73 -10.11 -1.49 -7.56
CA VAL A 73 -11.37 -2.24 -7.68
C VAL A 73 -11.06 -3.68 -8.06
N LEU A 74 -11.70 -4.63 -7.39
CA LEU A 74 -11.71 -6.05 -7.76
C LEU A 74 -13.16 -6.50 -7.98
N GLU A 75 -13.53 -6.75 -9.22
CA GLU A 75 -14.92 -6.98 -9.62
C GLU A 75 -15.83 -5.84 -9.13
N GLU A 76 -16.86 -6.14 -8.32
CA GLU A 76 -17.74 -5.13 -7.70
C GLU A 76 -17.21 -4.55 -6.39
N THR A 77 -16.09 -5.08 -5.86
CA THR A 77 -15.51 -4.64 -4.60
C THR A 77 -14.59 -3.45 -4.83
N GLN A 78 -14.99 -2.29 -4.34
CA GLN A 78 -14.24 -1.05 -4.47
C GLN A 78 -13.56 -0.69 -3.15
N ALA A 79 -12.27 -0.30 -3.21
CA ALA A 79 -11.53 0.23 -2.08
C ALA A 79 -12.14 1.52 -1.51
N LEU A 80 -11.72 1.89 -0.31
CA LEU A 80 -12.03 3.19 0.28
C LEU A 80 -11.49 4.33 -0.59
N GLN A 81 -12.10 5.50 -0.48
CA GLN A 81 -11.68 6.69 -1.23
C GLN A 81 -10.23 7.04 -0.89
N PRO A 82 -9.32 7.06 -1.88
CA PRO A 82 -7.92 7.45 -1.62
C PRO A 82 -7.83 8.93 -1.22
N PRO A 83 -6.72 9.34 -0.59
CA PRO A 83 -6.45 10.76 -0.32
C PRO A 83 -6.58 11.62 -1.58
N PRO A 84 -7.01 12.88 -1.45
CA PRO A 84 -7.01 13.83 -2.56
C PRO A 84 -5.65 13.88 -3.26
N ASP A 85 -5.66 14.16 -4.56
CA ASP A 85 -4.47 14.28 -5.40
C ASP A 85 -3.55 13.04 -5.48
N SER A 86 -3.93 11.94 -4.83
CA SER A 86 -3.26 10.65 -5.01
C SER A 86 -3.41 10.17 -6.45
N TRP A 87 -2.34 9.52 -6.98
CA TRP A 87 -2.42 8.85 -8.29
C TRP A 87 -3.53 7.80 -8.36
N ALA A 88 -3.87 7.21 -7.22
CA ALA A 88 -4.98 6.27 -7.07
C ALA A 88 -6.37 6.94 -7.14
N GLY A 89 -6.45 8.26 -7.03
CA GLY A 89 -7.72 9.00 -7.05
C GLY A 89 -8.37 9.09 -8.43
N ASN A 90 -7.59 8.91 -9.51
CA ASN A 90 -8.12 8.85 -10.86
C ASN A 90 -8.29 7.38 -11.30
N PRO A 91 -9.52 6.91 -11.57
CA PRO A 91 -9.79 5.54 -12.01
C PRO A 91 -9.02 5.13 -13.28
N ASP A 92 -8.71 6.06 -14.18
CA ASP A 92 -7.97 5.79 -15.41
C ASP A 92 -6.51 5.41 -15.17
N ASN A 93 -6.00 5.65 -13.95
CA ASN A 93 -4.67 5.22 -13.55
C ASN A 93 -4.61 3.74 -13.14
N HIS A 94 -5.76 3.09 -12.98
CA HIS A 94 -5.90 1.67 -12.66
C HIS A 94 -5.02 1.21 -11.49
N VAL A 95 -4.83 2.07 -10.49
CA VAL A 95 -4.04 1.70 -9.32
C VAL A 95 -4.76 0.62 -8.54
N ALA A 96 -4.06 -0.46 -8.24
CA ALA A 96 -4.51 -1.49 -7.33
C ALA A 96 -3.40 -1.83 -6.32
N ILE A 97 -3.78 -1.91 -5.06
CA ILE A 97 -2.96 -2.40 -3.96
C ILE A 97 -3.82 -3.43 -3.24
N TRP A 98 -3.47 -4.71 -3.36
CA TRP A 98 -4.22 -5.80 -2.75
C TRP A 98 -3.31 -6.69 -1.92
N THR A 99 -3.75 -7.07 -0.72
CA THR A 99 -3.18 -8.22 -0.02
C THR A 99 -4.03 -9.43 -0.30
N ILE A 100 -3.39 -10.57 -0.55
CA ILE A 100 -4.06 -11.80 -0.98
C ILE A 100 -3.60 -12.93 -0.05
N VAL A 101 -4.56 -13.65 0.51
CA VAL A 101 -4.31 -14.85 1.31
C VAL A 101 -4.94 -16.03 0.59
N MET A 102 -4.13 -17.04 0.28
CA MET A 102 -4.60 -18.28 -0.34
C MET A 102 -4.39 -19.45 0.62
N SER A 103 -5.45 -20.17 0.92
CA SER A 103 -5.34 -21.41 1.70
C SER A 103 -4.50 -22.47 0.97
N ALA A 104 -4.03 -23.49 1.69
CA ALA A 104 -3.32 -24.61 1.08
C ALA A 104 -4.12 -25.22 -0.09
N GLY A 105 -3.46 -25.43 -1.22
CA GLY A 105 -4.05 -26.00 -2.43
C GLY A 105 -5.00 -25.08 -3.19
N ALA A 106 -5.23 -23.85 -2.75
CA ALA A 106 -6.17 -22.94 -3.39
C ALA A 106 -5.75 -22.59 -4.82
N ARG A 107 -6.73 -22.55 -5.70
CA ARG A 107 -6.58 -22.12 -7.09
C ARG A 107 -7.45 -20.89 -7.33
N TRP A 108 -6.85 -19.84 -7.89
CA TRP A 108 -7.56 -18.61 -8.20
C TRP A 108 -7.09 -18.03 -9.52
N GLN A 109 -8.02 -17.56 -10.33
CA GLN A 109 -7.71 -16.80 -11.53
C GLN A 109 -7.66 -15.32 -11.18
N LEU A 110 -6.46 -14.76 -11.12
CA LEU A 110 -6.24 -13.33 -10.98
C LEU A 110 -6.69 -12.64 -12.27
N PRO A 111 -7.75 -11.80 -12.23
CA PRO A 111 -8.30 -11.22 -13.44
C PRO A 111 -7.33 -10.24 -14.09
N LYS A 112 -7.37 -10.17 -15.41
CA LYS A 112 -6.62 -9.17 -16.18
C LYS A 112 -7.08 -7.76 -15.86
N ALA A 113 -6.22 -6.80 -16.17
CA ALA A 113 -6.49 -5.37 -16.10
C ALA A 113 -6.34 -4.71 -17.48
N ALA A 114 -6.25 -3.38 -17.54
CA ALA A 114 -5.98 -2.68 -18.80
C ALA A 114 -4.54 -2.96 -19.29
N ALA A 115 -4.33 -2.86 -20.59
CA ALA A 115 -2.99 -2.95 -21.17
C ALA A 115 -2.10 -1.77 -20.76
N GLY A 116 -0.79 -2.01 -20.71
CA GLY A 116 0.23 -0.98 -20.46
C GLY A 116 0.34 -0.51 -19.03
N LEU A 117 -0.14 -1.30 -18.07
CA LEU A 117 0.09 -1.07 -16.63
C LEU A 117 1.33 -1.82 -16.16
N ASN A 118 2.02 -1.23 -15.18
CA ASN A 118 2.93 -2.01 -14.35
C ASN A 118 2.09 -2.87 -13.41
N ARG A 119 2.39 -4.16 -13.34
CA ARG A 119 1.67 -5.11 -12.50
C ARG A 119 2.64 -6.12 -11.92
N THR A 120 2.80 -6.10 -10.61
CA THR A 120 3.76 -6.95 -9.91
C THR A 120 3.08 -7.65 -8.76
N LEU A 121 3.29 -8.97 -8.65
CA LEU A 121 2.85 -9.80 -7.56
C LEU A 121 4.06 -10.21 -6.72
N TYR A 122 3.99 -10.09 -5.42
CA TYR A 122 5.04 -10.45 -4.47
C TYR A 122 4.56 -11.63 -3.62
N LEU A 123 5.26 -12.76 -3.69
CA LEU A 123 5.06 -13.88 -2.76
C LEU A 123 5.97 -13.65 -1.54
N TYR A 124 5.40 -13.16 -0.44
CA TYR A 124 6.18 -12.82 0.74
C TYR A 124 6.07 -13.83 1.90
N GLN A 125 5.09 -14.73 1.85
CA GLN A 125 4.93 -15.83 2.80
C GLN A 125 4.33 -17.06 2.12
N GLY A 126 4.74 -18.25 2.56
CA GLY A 126 4.35 -19.55 2.01
C GLY A 126 5.55 -20.35 1.52
N SER A 127 5.35 -21.56 1.00
CA SER A 127 6.41 -22.44 0.50
C SER A 127 6.68 -22.27 -0.99
N SER A 128 5.64 -22.20 -1.81
CA SER A 128 5.73 -21.94 -3.25
C SER A 128 4.36 -21.57 -3.82
N LEU A 129 4.38 -20.91 -4.96
CA LEU A 129 3.19 -20.56 -5.75
C LEU A 129 3.47 -20.94 -7.22
N ASN A 130 2.54 -21.66 -7.84
CA ASN A 130 2.58 -21.84 -9.30
C ASN A 130 1.78 -20.71 -9.96
N VAL A 131 2.39 -20.02 -10.91
CA VAL A 131 1.79 -18.96 -11.71
C VAL A 131 1.86 -19.39 -13.19
N ASP A 132 0.73 -19.70 -13.79
CA ASP A 132 0.61 -20.16 -15.20
C ASP A 132 1.61 -21.29 -15.55
N GLY A 133 1.80 -22.25 -14.65
CA GLY A 133 2.68 -23.39 -14.84
C GLY A 133 4.14 -23.16 -14.41
N VAL A 134 4.49 -21.98 -13.93
CA VAL A 134 5.83 -21.65 -13.43
C VAL A 134 5.83 -21.65 -11.90
N ASP A 135 6.69 -22.45 -11.27
CA ASP A 135 6.82 -22.48 -9.82
C ASP A 135 7.69 -21.33 -9.31
N ILE A 136 7.15 -20.59 -8.37
CA ILE A 136 7.76 -19.41 -7.76
C ILE A 136 8.10 -19.71 -6.31
N ALA A 137 9.35 -19.50 -5.92
CA ALA A 137 9.79 -19.60 -4.54
C ALA A 137 9.36 -18.37 -3.71
N PRO A 138 9.26 -18.49 -2.36
CA PRO A 138 8.98 -17.36 -1.50
C PRO A 138 10.00 -16.22 -1.67
N MET A 139 9.60 -15.01 -1.29
CA MET A 139 10.42 -13.80 -1.37
C MET A 139 10.83 -13.42 -2.81
N HIS A 140 9.98 -13.76 -3.77
CA HIS A 140 10.14 -13.35 -5.17
C HIS A 140 9.02 -12.40 -5.59
N SER A 141 9.37 -11.50 -6.50
CA SER A 141 8.41 -10.69 -7.27
C SER A 141 8.21 -11.30 -8.65
N ILE A 142 6.98 -11.16 -9.14
CA ILE A 142 6.55 -11.68 -10.43
C ILE A 142 5.97 -10.50 -11.21
N GLU A 143 6.61 -10.14 -12.31
CA GLU A 143 6.04 -9.18 -13.25
C GLU A 143 4.99 -9.89 -14.10
N LEU A 144 3.77 -9.38 -14.08
CA LEU A 144 2.63 -9.93 -14.79
C LEU A 144 2.30 -9.09 -16.02
N GLN A 145 1.93 -9.74 -17.10
CA GLN A 145 1.30 -9.07 -18.23
C GLN A 145 -0.06 -8.53 -17.78
N SER A 146 -0.25 -7.21 -17.85
CA SER A 146 -1.41 -6.57 -17.23
C SER A 146 -2.75 -6.92 -17.90
N ASP A 147 -2.76 -7.14 -19.21
CA ASP A 147 -3.95 -7.45 -20.01
C ASP A 147 -4.20 -8.95 -20.22
N ALA A 148 -3.53 -9.80 -19.48
CA ALA A 148 -3.77 -11.23 -19.41
C ALA A 148 -4.24 -11.65 -18.01
N ASP A 149 -5.15 -12.62 -17.95
CA ASP A 149 -5.46 -13.32 -16.71
C ASP A 149 -4.26 -14.19 -16.30
N ALA A 150 -4.08 -14.39 -14.99
CA ALA A 150 -3.04 -15.28 -14.48
C ALA A 150 -3.66 -16.33 -13.52
N VAL A 151 -3.34 -17.58 -13.72
CA VAL A 151 -3.78 -18.66 -12.83
C VAL A 151 -2.79 -18.84 -11.71
N LEU A 152 -3.22 -18.61 -10.47
CA LEU A 152 -2.46 -18.83 -9.27
C LEU A 152 -2.88 -20.16 -8.65
N GLN A 153 -1.91 -21.04 -8.38
CA GLN A 153 -2.13 -22.31 -7.69
C GLN A 153 -1.19 -22.39 -6.49
N ASN A 154 -1.77 -22.33 -5.29
CA ASN A 154 -0.99 -22.40 -4.06
C ASN A 154 -0.56 -23.86 -3.75
N ALA A 155 0.56 -23.98 -3.05
CA ALA A 155 1.08 -25.27 -2.59
C ALA A 155 0.37 -25.77 -1.31
N ASN A 156 1.08 -26.44 -0.42
CA ASN A 156 0.53 -27.23 0.67
C ASN A 156 0.28 -26.47 1.98
N GLU A 157 0.55 -25.17 2.02
CA GLU A 157 0.33 -24.31 3.19
C GLU A 157 -0.25 -22.97 2.76
N GLU A 158 -0.78 -22.20 3.72
CA GLU A 158 -1.25 -20.85 3.43
C GLU A 158 -0.13 -19.99 2.83
N CYS A 159 -0.43 -19.27 1.76
CA CYS A 159 0.49 -18.27 1.23
C CYS A 159 -0.12 -16.87 1.27
N ARG A 160 0.77 -15.87 1.28
CA ARG A 160 0.40 -14.47 1.30
C ARG A 160 1.14 -13.70 0.22
N LEU A 161 0.37 -12.86 -0.47
CA LEU A 161 0.82 -12.13 -1.63
C LEU A 161 0.45 -10.65 -1.50
N LEU A 162 1.27 -9.79 -2.09
CA LEU A 162 0.97 -8.38 -2.30
C LEU A 162 0.92 -8.11 -3.80
N LEU A 163 -0.19 -7.58 -4.30
CA LEU A 163 -0.30 -7.07 -5.67
C LEU A 163 -0.14 -5.56 -5.67
N LEU A 164 0.78 -5.07 -6.47
CA LEU A 164 0.92 -3.66 -6.81
C LEU A 164 0.70 -3.46 -8.31
N GLN A 165 -0.22 -2.57 -8.64
CA GLN A 165 -0.57 -2.27 -10.03
C GLN A 165 -0.80 -0.78 -10.21
N GLY A 166 -0.51 -0.25 -11.40
CA GLY A 166 -0.88 1.11 -11.78
C GLY A 166 -0.33 1.52 -13.13
N ARG A 167 -0.95 2.53 -13.71
CA ARG A 167 -0.45 3.19 -14.91
C ARG A 167 0.83 3.95 -14.59
N PRO A 168 1.91 3.74 -15.35
CA PRO A 168 3.15 4.51 -15.16
C PRO A 168 2.88 6.01 -15.40
N ILE A 169 3.46 6.85 -14.53
CA ILE A 169 3.37 8.32 -14.69
C ILE A 169 4.18 8.81 -15.90
N ASN A 170 5.21 8.04 -16.29
CA ASN A 170 6.10 8.34 -17.43
C ASN A 170 6.77 9.74 -17.33
N GLN A 171 7.14 10.12 -16.12
CA GLN A 171 7.90 11.34 -15.86
C GLN A 171 9.23 10.99 -15.16
N PRO A 172 10.25 11.84 -15.26
CA PRO A 172 11.49 11.64 -14.52
C PRO A 172 11.23 11.52 -13.01
N VAL A 173 12.02 10.70 -12.35
CA VAL A 173 11.98 10.51 -10.89
C VAL A 173 13.37 10.68 -10.32
N GLU A 174 13.49 11.65 -9.40
CA GLU A 174 14.66 11.84 -8.57
C GLU A 174 14.27 11.60 -7.12
N GLN A 175 15.08 10.82 -6.42
CA GLN A 175 14.85 10.51 -5.01
C GLN A 175 16.10 10.75 -4.19
N TYR A 176 15.93 11.41 -3.05
CA TYR A 176 16.98 11.55 -2.04
C TYR A 176 16.37 11.55 -0.64
N GLY A 177 16.74 10.55 0.18
CA GLY A 177 16.13 10.36 1.49
C GLY A 177 14.60 10.23 1.37
N PRO A 178 13.83 11.01 2.12
CA PRO A 178 12.36 10.99 2.07
C PRO A 178 11.76 11.84 0.94
N PHE A 179 12.58 12.50 0.13
CA PHE A 179 12.11 13.41 -0.93
C PHE A 179 12.05 12.69 -2.27
N VAL A 180 10.95 12.87 -3.00
CA VAL A 180 10.76 12.36 -4.37
C VAL A 180 10.25 13.50 -5.24
N MET A 181 11.05 13.92 -6.21
CA MET A 181 10.75 15.00 -7.14
C MET A 181 11.00 14.55 -8.59
N ASN A 182 10.91 15.46 -9.55
CA ASN A 182 11.19 15.15 -10.95
C ASN A 182 12.63 15.50 -11.38
N THR A 183 13.29 16.40 -10.65
CA THR A 183 14.65 16.83 -10.94
C THR A 183 15.49 16.95 -9.68
N ARG A 184 16.81 16.90 -9.84
CA ARG A 184 17.76 17.11 -8.74
C ARG A 184 17.65 18.51 -8.12
N ASN A 185 17.37 19.53 -8.93
CA ASN A 185 17.20 20.89 -8.41
C ASN A 185 15.97 21.00 -7.52
N GLU A 186 14.89 20.33 -7.85
CA GLU A 186 13.69 20.26 -7.00
C GLU A 186 13.97 19.52 -5.70
N ILE A 187 14.78 18.45 -5.70
CA ILE A 187 15.24 17.79 -4.48
C ILE A 187 16.01 18.78 -3.59
N MET A 188 16.95 19.53 -4.16
CA MET A 188 17.71 20.52 -3.41
C MET A 188 16.81 21.61 -2.82
N GLN A 189 15.80 22.06 -3.57
CA GLN A 189 14.82 23.02 -3.08
C GLN A 189 13.99 22.44 -1.93
N ALA A 190 13.49 21.21 -2.07
CA ALA A 190 12.70 20.54 -1.03
C ALA A 190 13.50 20.37 0.29
N MET A 191 14.80 20.06 0.18
CA MET A 191 15.69 19.98 1.34
C MET A 191 15.86 21.35 2.02
N LYS A 192 15.98 22.41 1.24
CA LYS A 192 16.08 23.80 1.74
C LYS A 192 14.78 24.21 2.42
N ASP A 193 13.65 23.95 1.77
CA ASP A 193 12.33 24.26 2.32
C ASP A 193 12.11 23.53 3.66
N TYR A 194 12.53 22.27 3.75
CA TYR A 194 12.47 21.53 5.01
C TYR A 194 13.36 22.14 6.10
N GLN A 195 14.58 22.56 5.75
CA GLN A 195 15.51 23.22 6.71
C GLN A 195 14.93 24.55 7.23
N GLU A 196 14.21 25.29 6.39
CA GLU A 196 13.65 26.60 6.73
C GLU A 196 12.31 26.52 7.44
N THR A 197 11.47 25.56 7.06
CA THR A 197 10.05 25.53 7.50
C THR A 197 9.67 24.29 8.30
N GLU A 198 10.50 23.22 8.25
CA GLU A 198 10.17 21.87 8.75
C GLU A 198 8.80 21.39 8.22
N PHE A 199 8.33 21.87 7.06
CA PHE A 199 7.02 21.63 6.48
C PHE A 199 5.86 21.93 7.46
N GLY A 200 5.90 23.07 8.13
CA GLY A 200 4.95 23.49 9.15
C GLY A 200 5.32 23.04 10.57
N GLY A 201 6.42 22.29 10.71
CA GLY A 201 6.95 21.86 11.99
C GLY A 201 6.20 20.68 12.61
N TRP A 202 6.66 20.29 13.79
CA TRP A 202 6.02 19.23 14.59
C TRP A 202 5.03 19.88 15.57
N PRO A 203 3.72 19.61 15.46
CA PRO A 203 2.70 20.38 16.19
C PRO A 203 2.58 20.02 17.67
N TRP A 204 3.30 19.01 18.15
CA TRP A 204 3.26 18.57 19.54
C TRP A 204 4.56 18.84 20.28
N PRO A 205 4.52 18.98 21.63
CA PRO A 205 5.69 19.35 22.42
C PRO A 205 6.84 18.35 22.39
N ASN A 206 6.54 17.08 22.14
CA ASN A 206 7.54 16.00 22.16
C ASN A 206 7.58 15.32 20.78
N ARG A 207 8.79 15.22 20.22
CA ARG A 207 9.04 14.48 18.98
C ARG A 207 9.15 12.98 19.18
N ASP A 208 9.49 12.53 20.37
CA ASP A 208 9.58 11.12 20.75
C ASP A 208 8.22 10.57 21.19
N GLN A 209 7.24 10.71 20.33
CA GLN A 209 5.86 10.34 20.63
C GLN A 209 5.75 8.85 20.93
N VAL A 210 5.69 8.53 22.21
CA VAL A 210 5.37 7.19 22.69
C VAL A 210 4.16 7.27 23.59
N HIS A 211 3.09 6.56 23.28
CA HIS A 211 2.01 6.31 24.23
C HIS A 211 1.99 4.83 24.61
N THR A 212 1.66 4.56 25.87
CA THR A 212 1.62 3.20 26.42
C THR A 212 0.26 2.52 26.28
N GLY A 213 -0.71 3.22 25.75
CA GLY A 213 -2.08 2.70 25.56
C GLY A 213 -2.17 1.75 24.39
N LYS A 214 -3.17 0.85 24.44
CA LYS A 214 -3.50 -0.07 23.34
C LYS A 214 -4.53 0.52 22.34
N ARG A 215 -4.89 1.78 22.52
CA ARG A 215 -5.85 2.46 21.63
C ARG A 215 -5.26 2.58 20.24
N ARG A 216 -6.09 2.33 19.25
CA ARG A 216 -5.78 2.57 17.84
C ARG A 216 -6.44 3.90 17.45
N PHE A 217 -5.62 4.89 17.12
CA PHE A 217 -6.11 6.22 16.76
C PHE A 217 -5.19 6.90 15.75
N ALA A 218 -5.73 7.83 15.00
CA ALA A 218 -5.00 8.81 14.21
C ALA A 218 -5.24 10.20 14.81
N ARG A 219 -4.19 11.01 14.92
CA ARG A 219 -4.27 12.38 15.40
C ARG A 219 -3.74 13.32 14.34
N HIS A 220 -4.59 14.23 13.89
CA HIS A 220 -4.28 15.23 12.86
C HIS A 220 -3.67 16.49 13.48
N ALA A 221 -2.97 17.29 12.65
CA ALA A 221 -2.32 18.53 13.09
C ALA A 221 -3.31 19.57 13.62
N ASP A 222 -4.53 19.57 13.13
CA ASP A 222 -5.65 20.42 13.61
C ASP A 222 -6.24 19.96 14.95
N GLY A 223 -5.75 18.85 15.51
CA GLY A 223 -6.20 18.25 16.75
C GLY A 223 -7.33 17.24 16.60
N LYS A 224 -7.86 17.02 15.39
CA LYS A 224 -8.86 15.97 15.14
C LYS A 224 -8.28 14.61 15.53
N ILE A 225 -9.09 13.78 16.19
CA ILE A 225 -8.75 12.39 16.53
C ILE A 225 -9.75 11.46 15.86
N GLU A 226 -9.25 10.44 15.17
CA GLU A 226 -10.04 9.33 14.62
C GLU A 226 -9.64 8.06 15.40
N GLU A 227 -10.63 7.33 15.90
CA GLU A 227 -10.39 6.08 16.65
C GLU A 227 -10.98 4.91 15.87
N ALA A 228 -10.29 3.77 15.88
CA ALA A 228 -10.85 2.53 15.39
C ALA A 228 -11.94 2.04 16.35
N GLU A 229 -13.07 1.58 15.80
CA GLU A 229 -14.12 0.87 16.55
C GLU A 229 -13.64 -0.46 17.13
#